data_33ab62cb38891d5d30c4ff65219ed44e
#
_entry.id   33ab62cb38891d5d30c4ff65219ed44e
#
_cell.length_a   1.000
_cell.length_b   1.000
_cell.length_c   1.000
_cell.angle_alpha   90.00
_cell.angle_beta   90.00
_cell.angle_gamma   90.00
#
_symmetry.space_group_name_H-M   'P 1'
#
loop_
_entity.id
_entity.type
_entity.pdbx_description
1 polymer ?
#
loop_
_entity_poly.entity_id
_entity_poly.type
_entity_poly.pdbx_seq_one_letter_code
_entity_poly.pdbx_strand_id
1 'polypeptide(L)'
;DEEDMDDSDVDPVLRSRVEEAFRSTGMMDDDDDDEQDAVMDDDQMAQLDDKLAEIFQQHTSSKRKEREWIQRDTALFHNKILDLLDIYAKEQSGNIHVLRLVTPLLALARGSGDTSQQVANRASQILRQRLCKSKDLPHGDNWDVDEVVSELKDTHELLRTSQDAKLADLAAAVSHLYTKVLVRHGHVHETADVFKNTLDDFLERKSSPIRPAFLIEAIRRYPELSWGLRQALLQGCRVSKAARAFRQVQVFTMLQVLLQQQQHEDMRQADMEEILSFIEQVRTVVVDTVQAAVSLGDDNAGSLNSQRLKDVLRFALQSVRITLRITDGRASQAHACWPPAEVTNMLERLQQSERFKNSTSLHSILKEAYNLLCKDSTNIKKKRSAAESAPDKRAKARLT
;
A
#
# COMPACT_ATOMS: atom_id res chain seq x y z
N ASP A 1 24.74 -42.82 9.57
CA ASP A 1 25.65 -41.73 9.21
C ASP A 1 26.04 -41.04 10.48
N GLU A 2 27.19 -41.46 11.05
CA GLU A 2 27.86 -40.79 12.17
C GLU A 2 28.41 -39.46 11.59
N GLU A 3 27.81 -38.33 11.97
CA GLU A 3 28.39 -37.03 11.75
C GLU A 3 29.62 -36.90 12.65
N ASP A 4 30.81 -36.93 12.07
CA ASP A 4 32.08 -36.52 12.68
C ASP A 4 31.86 -35.12 13.29
N MET A 5 31.62 -35.06 14.60
CA MET A 5 31.66 -33.81 15.36
C MET A 5 33.12 -33.36 15.35
N ASP A 6 33.39 -32.31 14.56
CA ASP A 6 34.67 -31.62 14.50
C ASP A 6 35.06 -31.14 15.91
N ASP A 7 36.09 -31.74 16.51
CA ASP A 7 36.63 -31.46 17.84
C ASP A 7 37.22 -30.03 17.98
N SER A 8 37.11 -29.21 16.90
CA SER A 8 37.63 -27.84 16.85
C SER A 8 36.70 -26.79 17.48
N ASP A 9 35.45 -27.11 17.82
CA ASP A 9 34.43 -26.15 18.27
C ASP A 9 34.20 -26.12 19.80
N VAL A 10 35.01 -26.86 20.58
CA VAL A 10 34.93 -26.87 22.03
C VAL A 10 35.70 -25.70 22.62
N ASP A 11 34.98 -24.81 23.34
CA ASP A 11 35.56 -23.65 24.02
C ASP A 11 36.73 -24.09 24.92
N PRO A 12 38.00 -23.66 24.64
CA PRO A 12 39.19 -24.14 25.38
C PRO A 12 39.14 -23.80 26.86
N VAL A 13 38.41 -22.73 27.24
CA VAL A 13 38.25 -22.33 28.66
C VAL A 13 37.31 -23.28 29.36
N LEU A 14 36.22 -23.70 28.69
CA LEU A 14 35.29 -24.69 29.24
C LEU A 14 36.00 -26.05 29.42
N ARG A 15 36.74 -26.49 28.39
CA ARG A 15 37.50 -27.72 28.41
C ARG A 15 38.49 -27.74 29.57
N SER A 16 39.31 -26.70 29.74
CA SER A 16 40.27 -26.59 30.84
C SER A 16 39.61 -26.64 32.23
N ARG A 17 38.44 -26.01 32.41
CA ARG A 17 37.71 -26.05 33.69
C ARG A 17 37.09 -27.42 33.97
N VAL A 18 36.60 -28.09 32.95
CA VAL A 18 36.07 -29.45 33.07
C VAL A 18 37.20 -30.43 33.40
N GLU A 19 38.34 -30.31 32.72
CA GLU A 19 39.54 -31.10 33.02
C GLU A 19 40.06 -30.86 34.45
N GLU A 20 40.01 -29.63 34.94
CA GLU A 20 40.38 -29.27 36.32
C GLU A 20 39.39 -29.90 37.35
N ALA A 21 38.08 -29.92 37.03
CA ALA A 21 37.09 -30.57 37.87
C ALA A 21 37.32 -32.07 37.94
N PHE A 22 37.64 -32.75 36.85
CA PHE A 22 38.00 -34.17 36.84
C PHE A 22 39.29 -34.44 37.61
N ARG A 23 40.31 -33.59 37.43
CA ARG A 23 41.58 -33.72 38.17
C ARG A 23 41.40 -33.51 39.68
N SER A 24 40.51 -32.58 40.07
CA SER A 24 40.23 -32.32 41.51
C SER A 24 39.44 -33.42 42.19
N THR A 25 38.83 -34.36 41.43
CA THR A 25 38.13 -35.53 41.95
C THR A 25 38.97 -36.83 41.85
N GLY A 26 40.29 -36.73 41.49
CA GLY A 26 41.21 -37.86 41.49
C GLY A 26 41.14 -38.76 40.26
N MET A 27 40.46 -38.32 39.18
CA MET A 27 40.28 -39.11 37.96
C MET A 27 41.44 -38.99 36.93
N MET A 28 42.41 -38.13 37.17
CA MET A 28 43.60 -37.95 36.29
C MET A 28 44.88 -37.88 37.14
N ASP A 29 45.14 -38.88 37.95
CA ASP A 29 46.51 -39.08 38.43
C ASP A 29 47.19 -40.02 37.43
N ASP A 30 48.02 -39.44 36.60
CA ASP A 30 48.85 -40.07 35.57
C ASP A 30 50.17 -40.55 36.22
N ASP A 31 50.11 -41.47 37.17
CA ASP A 31 51.30 -42.26 37.59
C ASP A 31 50.81 -43.39 38.50
N ASP A 32 50.58 -44.58 37.97
CA ASP A 32 51.11 -45.85 38.38
C ASP A 32 50.38 -47.02 37.71
N ASP A 33 51.17 -47.92 37.25
CA ASP A 33 50.93 -49.18 36.56
C ASP A 33 50.26 -50.20 37.51
N ASP A 34 49.00 -49.98 37.94
CA ASP A 34 48.22 -50.99 38.62
C ASP A 34 46.76 -50.96 38.17
N GLU A 35 46.34 -51.99 37.39
CA GLU A 35 44.97 -52.26 36.94
C GLU A 35 44.05 -52.48 38.14
N GLN A 36 43.63 -51.45 38.85
CA GLN A 36 42.46 -51.46 39.69
C GLN A 36 41.50 -50.40 39.15
N ASP A 37 40.39 -50.89 38.54
CA ASP A 37 39.24 -50.09 38.25
C ASP A 37 38.84 -49.27 39.50
N ALA A 38 39.27 -47.99 39.57
CA ALA A 38 38.87 -47.08 40.63
C ALA A 38 37.39 -46.73 40.38
N VAL A 39 36.50 -47.60 40.86
CA VAL A 39 35.07 -47.34 40.88
C VAL A 39 34.84 -46.17 41.82
N MET A 40 34.44 -45.07 41.26
CA MET A 40 34.03 -43.86 41.99
C MET A 40 32.95 -44.20 43.01
N ASP A 41 33.10 -43.70 44.20
CA ASP A 41 32.08 -43.81 45.28
C ASP A 41 30.92 -42.85 44.89
N ASP A 42 29.67 -43.20 45.21
CA ASP A 42 28.46 -42.43 44.95
C ASP A 42 28.58 -40.95 45.45
N ASP A 43 29.24 -40.74 46.59
CA ASP A 43 29.50 -39.41 47.15
C ASP A 43 30.48 -38.59 46.31
N GLN A 44 31.48 -39.20 45.71
CA GLN A 44 32.43 -38.54 44.80
C GLN A 44 31.81 -38.21 43.45
N MET A 45 30.94 -39.08 42.95
CA MET A 45 30.17 -38.85 41.71
C MET A 45 29.19 -37.69 41.89
N ALA A 46 28.50 -37.62 43.04
CA ALA A 46 27.60 -36.50 43.33
C ALA A 46 28.36 -35.15 43.44
N GLN A 47 29.56 -35.13 44.04
CA GLN A 47 30.40 -33.94 44.12
C GLN A 47 30.91 -33.50 42.74
N LEU A 48 31.21 -34.43 41.85
CA LEU A 48 31.61 -34.13 40.48
C LEU A 48 30.44 -33.54 39.70
N ASP A 49 29.25 -34.13 39.81
CA ASP A 49 28.03 -33.64 39.15
C ASP A 49 27.70 -32.19 39.59
N ASP A 50 27.80 -31.90 40.89
CA ASP A 50 27.60 -30.55 41.39
C ASP A 50 28.62 -29.54 40.83
N LYS A 51 29.90 -29.89 40.74
CA LYS A 51 30.95 -29.06 40.16
C LYS A 51 30.76 -28.88 38.67
N LEU A 52 30.43 -29.90 37.92
CA LEU A 52 30.14 -29.80 36.49
C LEU A 52 28.91 -28.94 36.23
N ALA A 53 27.84 -29.13 37.02
CA ALA A 53 26.64 -28.30 36.94
C ALA A 53 26.97 -26.83 37.17
N GLU A 54 27.80 -26.50 38.16
CA GLU A 54 28.24 -25.14 38.43
C GLU A 54 29.08 -24.55 37.26
N ILE A 55 30.03 -25.32 36.70
CA ILE A 55 30.87 -24.91 35.57
C ILE A 55 29.99 -24.65 34.34
N PHE A 56 29.07 -25.55 33.99
CA PHE A 56 28.15 -25.35 32.86
C PHE A 56 27.20 -24.18 33.08
N GLN A 57 26.70 -23.99 34.28
CA GLN A 57 25.86 -22.86 34.62
C GLN A 57 26.61 -21.53 34.50
N GLN A 58 27.83 -21.46 35.02
CA GLN A 58 28.69 -20.26 34.89
C GLN A 58 29.04 -19.97 33.43
N HIS A 59 29.42 -21.01 32.67
CA HIS A 59 29.76 -20.88 31.25
C HIS A 59 28.55 -20.40 30.42
N THR A 60 27.38 -20.98 30.62
CA THR A 60 26.13 -20.58 29.95
C THR A 60 25.77 -19.15 30.29
N SER A 61 25.89 -18.76 31.57
CA SER A 61 25.62 -17.38 32.00
C SER A 61 26.63 -16.37 31.44
N SER A 62 27.91 -16.77 31.34
CA SER A 62 28.96 -15.93 30.73
C SER A 62 28.75 -15.72 29.25
N LYS A 63 28.50 -16.80 28.49
CA LYS A 63 28.16 -16.71 27.06
C LYS A 63 26.88 -15.89 26.79
N ARG A 64 25.90 -16.01 27.68
CA ARG A 64 24.68 -15.18 27.58
C ARG A 64 25.00 -13.70 27.77
N LYS A 65 25.80 -13.34 28.79
CA LYS A 65 26.21 -11.95 29.05
C LYS A 65 27.06 -11.40 27.90
N GLU A 66 27.94 -12.20 27.34
CA GLU A 66 28.76 -11.84 26.19
C GLU A 66 27.89 -11.55 24.94
N ARG A 67 26.94 -12.43 24.64
CA ARG A 67 25.97 -12.21 23.55
C ARG A 67 25.13 -10.94 23.77
N GLU A 68 24.63 -10.72 25.00
CA GLU A 68 23.88 -9.52 25.35
C GLU A 68 24.75 -8.25 25.22
N TRP A 69 26.05 -8.34 25.56
CA TRP A 69 26.98 -7.23 25.39
C TRP A 69 27.25 -6.94 23.91
N ILE A 70 27.55 -7.97 23.10
CA ILE A 70 27.76 -7.84 21.65
C ILE A 70 26.52 -7.23 20.98
N GLN A 71 25.32 -7.74 21.30
CA GLN A 71 24.08 -7.21 20.77
C GLN A 71 23.87 -5.73 21.12
N ARG A 72 24.20 -5.36 22.35
CA ARG A 72 24.09 -3.98 22.81
C ARG A 72 25.08 -3.06 22.10
N ASP A 73 26.33 -3.49 21.97
CA ASP A 73 27.37 -2.74 21.28
C ASP A 73 27.06 -2.57 19.79
N THR A 74 26.63 -3.65 19.14
CA THR A 74 26.15 -3.63 17.75
C THR A 74 24.96 -2.67 17.56
N ALA A 75 24.01 -2.67 18.48
CA ALA A 75 22.88 -1.75 18.44
C ALA A 75 23.29 -0.29 18.61
N LEU A 76 24.28 -0.02 19.49
CA LEU A 76 24.86 1.32 19.66
C LEU A 76 25.56 1.78 18.39
N PHE A 77 26.33 0.90 17.75
CA PHE A 77 26.99 1.19 16.48
C PHE A 77 25.98 1.49 15.37
N HIS A 78 24.95 0.67 15.21
CA HIS A 78 23.88 0.92 14.25
C HIS A 78 23.17 2.26 14.50
N ASN A 79 22.89 2.60 15.75
CA ASN A 79 22.28 3.89 16.09
C ASN A 79 23.15 5.07 15.69
N LYS A 80 24.50 4.98 15.88
CA LYS A 80 25.44 6.03 15.43
C LYS A 80 25.45 6.18 13.91
N ILE A 81 25.42 5.08 13.17
CA ILE A 81 25.29 5.13 11.70
C ILE A 81 23.96 5.78 11.31
N LEU A 82 22.85 5.40 11.95
CA LEU A 82 21.54 5.97 11.67
C LEU A 82 21.49 7.49 11.98
N ASP A 83 22.20 7.96 13.00
CA ASP A 83 22.31 9.39 13.28
C ASP A 83 23.02 10.14 12.13
N LEU A 84 24.08 9.56 11.58
CA LEU A 84 24.77 10.14 10.40
C LEU A 84 23.85 10.11 9.16
N LEU A 85 23.12 9.03 8.95
CA LEU A 85 22.15 8.93 7.84
C LEU A 85 20.98 9.90 7.99
N ASP A 86 20.51 10.17 9.23
CA ASP A 86 19.48 11.18 9.50
C ASP A 86 19.96 12.59 9.10
N ILE A 87 21.19 12.94 9.45
CA ILE A 87 21.82 14.21 9.06
C ILE A 87 21.96 14.28 7.53
N TYR A 88 22.52 13.23 6.90
CA TYR A 88 22.68 13.19 5.45
C TYR A 88 21.33 13.33 4.72
N ALA A 89 20.32 12.56 5.11
CA ALA A 89 18.99 12.62 4.53
C ALA A 89 18.32 13.98 4.70
N LYS A 90 18.64 14.71 5.79
CA LYS A 90 18.13 16.05 6.04
C LYS A 90 18.83 17.10 5.17
N GLU A 91 20.16 17.09 5.14
CA GLU A 91 20.94 18.13 4.45
C GLU A 91 21.04 17.90 2.94
N GLN A 92 20.89 16.66 2.48
CA GLN A 92 20.99 16.24 1.07
C GLN A 92 19.66 15.69 0.51
N SER A 93 18.53 16.17 1.02
CA SER A 93 17.20 15.67 0.63
C SER A 93 16.90 15.76 -0.87
N GLY A 94 17.50 16.72 -1.58
CA GLY A 94 17.40 16.89 -3.03
C GLY A 94 18.36 16.04 -3.85
N ASN A 95 19.28 15.31 -3.24
CA ASN A 95 20.26 14.49 -3.96
C ASN A 95 19.64 13.14 -4.34
N ILE A 96 19.79 12.73 -5.61
CA ILE A 96 19.24 11.47 -6.11
C ILE A 96 19.78 10.23 -5.37
N HIS A 97 21.03 10.28 -4.89
CA HIS A 97 21.63 9.17 -4.14
C HIS A 97 20.95 8.89 -2.80
N VAL A 98 20.11 9.81 -2.31
CA VAL A 98 19.28 9.57 -1.12
C VAL A 98 18.34 8.38 -1.31
N LEU A 99 17.93 8.07 -2.54
CA LEU A 99 17.07 6.92 -2.82
C LEU A 99 17.76 5.59 -2.46
N ARG A 100 19.09 5.51 -2.57
CA ARG A 100 19.85 4.30 -2.18
C ARG A 100 19.78 3.97 -0.69
N LEU A 101 19.37 4.93 0.14
CA LEU A 101 19.17 4.70 1.58
C LEU A 101 17.83 4.01 1.88
N VAL A 102 16.88 4.05 0.95
CA VAL A 102 15.51 3.61 1.21
C VAL A 102 15.45 2.11 1.46
N THR A 103 16.01 1.31 0.57
CA THR A 103 15.98 -0.16 0.68
C THR A 103 16.69 -0.70 1.91
N PRO A 104 17.94 -0.26 2.26
CA PRO A 104 18.58 -0.68 3.50
C PRO A 104 17.81 -0.26 4.76
N LEU A 105 17.27 0.96 4.79
CA LEU A 105 16.47 1.42 5.92
C LEU A 105 15.14 0.67 6.04
N LEU A 106 14.53 0.30 4.92
CA LEU A 106 13.31 -0.51 4.91
C LEU A 106 13.58 -1.94 5.41
N ALA A 107 14.73 -2.53 5.03
CA ALA A 107 15.17 -3.82 5.53
C ALA A 107 15.41 -3.80 7.05
N LEU A 108 16.08 -2.77 7.57
CA LEU A 108 16.24 -2.57 9.02
C LEU A 108 14.90 -2.37 9.74
N ALA A 109 13.99 -1.60 9.14
CA ALA A 109 12.65 -1.35 9.69
C ALA A 109 11.79 -2.60 9.76
N ARG A 110 12.02 -3.57 8.86
CA ARG A 110 11.36 -4.89 8.87
C ARG A 110 11.77 -5.73 10.09
N GLY A 111 12.95 -5.48 10.65
CA GLY A 111 13.40 -6.15 11.87
C GLY A 111 13.56 -7.66 11.67
N SER A 112 14.42 -8.08 10.75
CA SER A 112 14.76 -9.51 10.59
C SER A 112 15.98 -9.87 11.42
N GLY A 113 15.92 -10.96 12.19
CA GLY A 113 17.04 -11.50 12.96
C GLY A 113 17.38 -10.67 14.21
N ASP A 114 18.67 -10.43 14.43
CA ASP A 114 19.22 -9.78 15.63
C ASP A 114 19.03 -8.26 15.70
N THR A 115 18.29 -7.66 14.76
CA THR A 115 18.04 -6.21 14.76
C THR A 115 17.20 -5.82 15.96
N SER A 116 17.76 -4.96 16.83
CA SER A 116 17.02 -4.46 17.97
C SER A 116 15.81 -3.64 17.54
N GLN A 117 14.70 -3.76 18.28
CA GLN A 117 13.48 -2.99 18.03
C GLN A 117 13.75 -1.47 18.01
N GLN A 118 14.74 -1.00 18.74
CA GLN A 118 15.15 0.40 18.76
C GLN A 118 15.72 0.85 17.41
N VAL A 119 16.61 0.05 16.81
CA VAL A 119 17.20 0.29 15.48
C VAL A 119 16.11 0.28 14.41
N ALA A 120 15.20 -0.69 14.43
CA ALA A 120 14.09 -0.79 13.50
C ALA A 120 13.14 0.44 13.58
N ASN A 121 12.84 0.89 14.80
CA ASN A 121 12.02 2.08 15.01
C ASN A 121 12.73 3.34 14.51
N ARG A 122 14.04 3.48 14.75
CA ARG A 122 14.83 4.62 14.28
C ARG A 122 14.92 4.66 12.76
N ALA A 123 15.19 3.52 12.10
CA ALA A 123 15.18 3.40 10.64
C ALA A 123 13.81 3.79 10.05
N SER A 124 12.71 3.30 10.63
CA SER A 124 11.35 3.67 10.25
C SER A 124 11.08 5.17 10.38
N GLN A 125 11.61 5.80 11.43
CA GLN A 125 11.47 7.24 11.68
C GLN A 125 12.19 8.05 10.60
N ILE A 126 13.44 7.71 10.27
CA ILE A 126 14.22 8.38 9.22
C ILE A 126 13.49 8.27 7.87
N LEU A 127 13.04 7.06 7.48
CA LEU A 127 12.27 6.86 6.27
C LEU A 127 11.04 7.78 6.21
N ARG A 128 10.22 7.76 7.26
CA ARG A 128 8.96 8.52 7.28
C ARG A 128 9.16 10.02 7.33
N GLN A 129 10.10 10.51 8.16
CA GLN A 129 10.21 11.94 8.47
C GLN A 129 11.18 12.68 7.56
N ARG A 130 12.27 12.02 7.11
CA ARG A 130 13.27 12.65 6.25
C ARG A 130 13.04 12.37 4.78
N LEU A 131 12.86 11.10 4.39
CA LEU A 131 12.78 10.72 2.98
C LEU A 131 11.36 10.90 2.43
N CYS A 132 10.35 10.22 3.03
CA CYS A 132 9.00 10.22 2.48
C CYS A 132 8.25 11.56 2.64
N LYS A 133 8.57 12.37 3.66
CA LYS A 133 7.96 13.70 3.88
C LYS A 133 8.76 14.86 3.32
N SER A 134 9.92 14.60 2.72
CA SER A 134 10.70 15.67 2.12
C SER A 134 9.89 16.42 1.07
N LYS A 135 9.97 17.76 1.13
CA LYS A 135 9.41 18.64 0.08
C LYS A 135 10.29 18.64 -1.16
N ASP A 136 11.61 18.57 -0.94
CA ASP A 136 12.58 18.52 -2.01
C ASP A 136 12.50 17.15 -2.67
N LEU A 137 12.44 17.16 -3.98
CA LEU A 137 12.47 15.96 -4.77
C LEU A 137 13.92 15.61 -5.09
N PRO A 138 14.33 14.36 -4.86
CA PRO A 138 15.60 13.90 -5.38
C PRO A 138 15.71 14.18 -6.88
N HIS A 139 16.78 14.85 -7.27
CA HIS A 139 17.07 15.21 -8.66
C HIS A 139 18.54 14.97 -8.96
N GLY A 140 18.86 14.72 -10.22
CA GLY A 140 20.20 14.44 -10.70
C GLY A 140 20.12 13.61 -11.98
N ASP A 141 21.15 13.71 -12.81
CA ASP A 141 21.17 13.06 -14.13
C ASP A 141 21.79 11.65 -14.09
N ASN A 142 22.42 11.28 -12.99
CA ASN A 142 23.16 10.02 -12.87
C ASN A 142 22.47 9.05 -11.90
N TRP A 143 21.33 8.52 -12.31
CA TRP A 143 20.61 7.48 -11.59
C TRP A 143 20.06 6.42 -12.55
N ASP A 144 19.94 5.21 -12.05
CA ASP A 144 19.41 4.09 -12.80
C ASP A 144 17.88 4.02 -12.59
N VAL A 145 17.13 4.28 -13.65
CA VAL A 145 15.67 4.22 -13.65
C VAL A 145 15.19 2.80 -13.39
N ASP A 146 15.83 1.81 -14.01
CA ASP A 146 15.43 0.41 -13.89
C ASP A 146 15.65 -0.09 -12.45
N GLU A 147 16.71 0.38 -11.77
CA GLU A 147 16.96 0.12 -10.35
C GLU A 147 15.79 0.64 -9.50
N VAL A 148 15.38 1.91 -9.69
CA VAL A 148 14.28 2.51 -8.91
C VAL A 148 12.93 1.87 -9.22
N VAL A 149 12.67 1.48 -10.46
CA VAL A 149 11.46 0.72 -10.84
C VAL A 149 11.47 -0.67 -10.20
N SER A 150 12.64 -1.33 -10.13
CA SER A 150 12.78 -2.61 -9.43
C SER A 150 12.50 -2.47 -7.94
N GLU A 151 13.06 -1.46 -7.28
CA GLU A 151 12.81 -1.17 -5.85
C GLU A 151 11.33 -0.84 -5.58
N LEU A 152 10.66 -0.15 -6.52
CA LEU A 152 9.22 0.07 -6.44
C LEU A 152 8.45 -1.26 -6.52
N LYS A 153 8.84 -2.18 -7.43
CA LYS A 153 8.23 -3.52 -7.53
C LYS A 153 8.40 -4.32 -6.24
N ASP A 154 9.59 -4.30 -5.66
CA ASP A 154 9.89 -5.00 -4.40
C ASP A 154 9.09 -4.41 -3.22
N THR A 155 8.95 -3.08 -3.19
CA THR A 155 8.11 -2.39 -2.22
C THR A 155 6.63 -2.80 -2.37
N HIS A 156 6.13 -2.94 -3.60
CA HIS A 156 4.77 -3.40 -3.87
C HIS A 156 4.60 -4.90 -3.55
N GLU A 157 5.64 -5.72 -3.74
CA GLU A 157 5.62 -7.12 -3.29
C GLU A 157 5.52 -7.20 -1.76
N LEU A 158 6.25 -6.36 -1.06
CA LEU A 158 6.13 -6.24 0.39
C LEU A 158 4.70 -5.82 0.82
N LEU A 159 4.06 -4.90 0.11
CA LEU A 159 2.65 -4.53 0.35
C LEU A 159 1.67 -5.68 0.12
N ARG A 160 1.95 -6.57 -0.85
CA ARG A 160 1.11 -7.74 -1.18
C ARG A 160 1.29 -8.91 -0.22
N THR A 161 2.41 -8.97 0.50
CA THR A 161 2.77 -10.11 1.36
C THR A 161 2.74 -9.79 2.84
N SER A 162 2.96 -8.53 3.23
CA SER A 162 3.08 -8.14 4.64
C SER A 162 1.75 -8.24 5.40
N GLN A 163 1.78 -8.90 6.55
CA GLN A 163 0.69 -8.93 7.52
C GLN A 163 0.85 -7.84 8.61
N ASP A 164 2.03 -7.26 8.76
CA ASP A 164 2.27 -6.16 9.71
C ASP A 164 1.74 -4.85 9.15
N ALA A 165 0.77 -4.29 9.86
CA ALA A 165 0.14 -3.02 9.51
C ALA A 165 1.13 -1.84 9.50
N LYS A 166 2.10 -1.80 10.42
CA LYS A 166 3.09 -0.72 10.52
C LYS A 166 4.08 -0.76 9.35
N LEU A 167 4.50 -1.98 9.00
CA LEU A 167 5.39 -2.21 7.87
C LEU A 167 4.68 -1.91 6.54
N ALA A 168 3.41 -2.31 6.39
CA ALA A 168 2.60 -1.98 5.22
C ALA A 168 2.40 -0.46 5.06
N ASP A 169 2.17 0.28 6.16
CA ASP A 169 2.07 1.74 6.11
C ASP A 169 3.41 2.41 5.75
N LEU A 170 4.53 1.83 6.18
CA LEU A 170 5.86 2.31 5.80
C LEU A 170 6.14 2.04 4.33
N ALA A 171 5.87 0.82 3.86
CA ALA A 171 6.02 0.44 2.46
C ALA A 171 5.13 1.30 1.54
N ALA A 172 3.90 1.63 1.97
CA ALA A 172 3.04 2.56 1.24
C ALA A 172 3.66 3.97 1.12
N ALA A 173 4.27 4.47 2.20
CA ALA A 173 4.97 5.77 2.16
C ALA A 173 6.20 5.75 1.24
N VAL A 174 6.97 4.66 1.27
CA VAL A 174 8.13 4.43 0.38
C VAL A 174 7.68 4.31 -1.08
N SER A 175 6.61 3.57 -1.36
CA SER A 175 6.02 3.49 -2.69
C SER A 175 5.65 4.88 -3.24
N HIS A 176 5.05 5.75 -2.40
CA HIS A 176 4.75 7.12 -2.80
C HIS A 176 6.00 7.97 -3.07
N LEU A 177 7.10 7.74 -2.36
CA LEU A 177 8.36 8.42 -2.63
C LEU A 177 8.90 8.04 -4.02
N TYR A 178 9.04 6.75 -4.31
CA TYR A 178 9.50 6.27 -5.61
C TYR A 178 8.56 6.72 -6.75
N THR A 179 7.25 6.59 -6.55
CA THR A 179 6.25 7.06 -7.52
C THR A 179 6.41 8.55 -7.83
N LYS A 180 6.61 9.38 -6.80
CA LYS A 180 6.79 10.82 -6.94
C LYS A 180 8.03 11.16 -7.79
N VAL A 181 9.14 10.42 -7.58
CA VAL A 181 10.36 10.59 -8.36
C VAL A 181 10.17 10.13 -9.80
N LEU A 182 9.66 8.91 -10.02
CA LEU A 182 9.47 8.34 -11.34
C LEU A 182 8.50 9.17 -12.20
N VAL A 183 7.36 9.59 -11.66
CA VAL A 183 6.38 10.45 -12.36
C VAL A 183 6.99 11.79 -12.72
N ARG A 184 7.76 12.40 -11.80
CA ARG A 184 8.42 13.69 -12.07
C ARG A 184 9.45 13.61 -13.20
N HIS A 185 10.10 12.46 -13.36
CA HIS A 185 11.08 12.22 -14.43
C HIS A 185 10.46 11.62 -15.70
N GLY A 186 9.13 11.53 -15.79
CA GLY A 186 8.41 11.10 -17.00
C GLY A 186 8.20 9.59 -17.14
N HIS A 187 8.58 8.77 -16.13
CA HIS A 187 8.44 7.30 -16.11
C HIS A 187 7.05 6.85 -15.62
N VAL A 188 6.00 7.46 -16.21
CA VAL A 188 4.61 7.19 -15.81
C VAL A 188 4.16 5.79 -16.21
N HIS A 189 4.59 5.29 -17.38
CA HIS A 189 4.17 3.98 -17.90
C HIS A 189 4.66 2.83 -17.02
N GLU A 190 5.95 2.81 -16.71
CA GLU A 190 6.59 1.80 -15.87
C GLU A 190 5.96 1.80 -14.47
N THR A 191 5.71 2.99 -13.95
CA THR A 191 5.02 3.16 -12.66
C THR A 191 3.59 2.64 -12.73
N ALA A 192 2.85 2.92 -13.79
CA ALA A 192 1.47 2.47 -13.98
C ALA A 192 1.38 0.93 -14.04
N ASP A 193 2.34 0.27 -14.67
CA ASP A 193 2.40 -1.20 -14.72
C ASP A 193 2.57 -1.83 -13.34
N VAL A 194 3.39 -1.25 -12.48
CA VAL A 194 3.56 -1.72 -11.09
C VAL A 194 2.26 -1.57 -10.29
N PHE A 195 1.60 -0.42 -10.41
CA PHE A 195 0.30 -0.19 -9.74
C PHE A 195 -0.81 -1.06 -10.32
N LYS A 196 -0.81 -1.34 -11.62
CA LYS A 196 -1.76 -2.26 -12.26
C LYS A 196 -1.63 -3.67 -11.70
N ASN A 197 -0.41 -4.20 -11.57
CA ASN A 197 -0.18 -5.51 -10.97
C ASN A 197 -0.67 -5.58 -9.52
N THR A 198 -0.52 -4.48 -8.77
CA THR A 198 -1.01 -4.37 -7.40
C THR A 198 -2.55 -4.26 -7.33
N LEU A 199 -3.16 -3.58 -8.28
CA LEU A 199 -4.62 -3.53 -8.43
C LEU A 199 -5.18 -4.91 -8.81
N ASP A 200 -4.51 -5.64 -9.70
CA ASP A 200 -4.92 -6.99 -10.09
C ASP A 200 -4.84 -7.96 -8.89
N ASP A 201 -3.76 -7.93 -8.09
CA ASP A 201 -3.69 -8.70 -6.83
C ASP A 201 -4.81 -8.31 -5.86
N PHE A 202 -5.09 -7.03 -5.71
CA PHE A 202 -6.19 -6.54 -4.86
C PHE A 202 -7.54 -7.08 -5.32
N LEU A 203 -7.79 -7.20 -6.62
CA LEU A 203 -9.06 -7.66 -7.18
C LEU A 203 -9.22 -9.18 -7.12
N GLU A 204 -8.19 -9.92 -7.50
CA GLU A 204 -8.25 -11.36 -7.75
C GLU A 204 -7.99 -12.20 -6.49
N ARG A 205 -7.09 -11.74 -5.63
CA ARG A 205 -6.69 -12.49 -4.45
C ARG A 205 -7.70 -12.32 -3.31
N LYS A 206 -8.33 -13.42 -2.86
CA LYS A 206 -9.36 -13.44 -1.80
C LYS A 206 -8.98 -12.70 -0.51
N SER A 207 -7.72 -12.79 -0.10
CA SER A 207 -7.17 -12.23 1.15
C SER A 207 -5.98 -11.30 0.90
N SER A 208 -6.05 -10.46 -0.14
CA SER A 208 -5.00 -9.46 -0.36
C SER A 208 -4.91 -8.49 0.82
N PRO A 209 -3.72 -8.26 1.40
CA PRO A 209 -3.52 -7.33 2.50
C PRO A 209 -3.52 -5.86 2.05
N ILE A 210 -3.57 -5.62 0.74
CA ILE A 210 -3.56 -4.27 0.16
C ILE A 210 -4.79 -3.50 0.62
N ARG A 211 -4.55 -2.33 1.19
CA ARG A 211 -5.63 -1.43 1.63
C ARG A 211 -6.10 -0.56 0.46
N PRO A 212 -7.42 -0.44 0.25
CA PRO A 212 -7.96 0.44 -0.79
C PRO A 212 -7.49 1.88 -0.67
N ALA A 213 -7.27 2.36 0.57
CA ALA A 213 -6.79 3.71 0.85
C ALA A 213 -5.44 4.00 0.20
N PHE A 214 -4.54 3.03 0.10
CA PHE A 214 -3.25 3.17 -0.58
C PHE A 214 -3.42 3.48 -2.08
N LEU A 215 -4.26 2.70 -2.78
CA LEU A 215 -4.55 2.90 -4.19
C LEU A 215 -5.29 4.22 -4.45
N ILE A 216 -6.28 4.55 -3.61
CA ILE A 216 -7.02 5.81 -3.68
C ILE A 216 -6.08 7.01 -3.50
N GLU A 217 -5.14 6.92 -2.57
CA GLU A 217 -4.17 7.99 -2.32
C GLU A 217 -3.21 8.16 -3.50
N ALA A 218 -2.74 7.07 -4.12
CA ALA A 218 -1.90 7.12 -5.31
C ALA A 218 -2.65 7.80 -6.48
N ILE A 219 -3.90 7.39 -6.74
CA ILE A 219 -4.75 8.00 -7.76
C ILE A 219 -4.94 9.50 -7.50
N ARG A 220 -5.17 9.88 -6.23
CA ARG A 220 -5.39 11.28 -5.85
C ARG A 220 -4.15 12.14 -6.03
N ARG A 221 -2.97 11.62 -5.70
CA ARG A 221 -1.71 12.39 -5.71
C ARG A 221 -1.08 12.53 -7.09
N TYR A 222 -1.30 11.54 -7.97
CA TYR A 222 -0.61 11.45 -9.26
C TYR A 222 -1.63 11.36 -10.41
N PRO A 223 -2.12 12.50 -10.92
CA PRO A 223 -3.11 12.51 -12.00
C PRO A 223 -2.66 11.80 -13.27
N GLU A 224 -1.38 11.96 -13.66
CA GLU A 224 -0.80 11.29 -14.84
C GLU A 224 -0.82 9.76 -14.67
N LEU A 225 -0.39 9.27 -13.51
CA LEU A 225 -0.46 7.85 -13.16
C LEU A 225 -1.92 7.36 -13.15
N SER A 226 -2.84 8.12 -12.58
CA SER A 226 -4.24 7.76 -12.49
C SER A 226 -4.88 7.58 -13.86
N TRP A 227 -4.56 8.46 -14.79
CA TRP A 227 -5.03 8.36 -16.17
C TRP A 227 -4.44 7.15 -16.89
N GLY A 228 -3.18 6.81 -16.64
CA GLY A 228 -2.55 5.55 -17.09
C GLY A 228 -3.29 4.29 -16.60
N LEU A 229 -3.86 4.33 -15.39
CA LEU A 229 -4.60 3.22 -14.79
C LEU A 229 -6.07 3.14 -15.20
N ARG A 230 -6.61 4.10 -15.97
CA ARG A 230 -8.04 4.21 -16.26
C ARG A 230 -8.68 2.93 -16.79
N GLN A 231 -8.01 2.25 -17.71
CA GLN A 231 -8.54 1.01 -18.30
C GLN A 231 -8.51 -0.17 -17.32
N ALA A 232 -7.46 -0.27 -16.50
CA ALA A 232 -7.37 -1.31 -15.48
C ALA A 232 -8.47 -1.12 -14.42
N LEU A 233 -8.72 0.12 -13.99
CA LEU A 233 -9.81 0.44 -13.07
C LEU A 233 -11.18 0.12 -13.69
N LEU A 234 -11.38 0.47 -14.96
CA LEU A 234 -12.63 0.16 -15.66
C LEU A 234 -12.89 -1.35 -15.75
N GLN A 235 -11.86 -2.13 -16.07
CA GLN A 235 -11.95 -3.59 -16.07
C GLN A 235 -12.22 -4.15 -14.67
N GLY A 236 -11.58 -3.59 -13.64
CA GLY A 236 -11.81 -3.95 -12.24
C GLY A 236 -13.23 -3.69 -11.73
N CYS A 237 -13.97 -2.79 -12.38
CA CYS A 237 -15.39 -2.56 -12.10
C CYS A 237 -16.31 -3.67 -12.66
N ARG A 238 -15.84 -4.54 -13.55
CA ARG A 238 -16.66 -5.61 -14.12
C ARG A 238 -16.83 -6.75 -13.11
N VAL A 239 -18.04 -7.32 -13.07
CA VAL A 239 -18.41 -8.41 -12.14
C VAL A 239 -17.48 -9.62 -12.27
N SER A 240 -17.02 -9.92 -13.49
CA SER A 240 -16.17 -11.08 -13.77
C SER A 240 -14.74 -10.96 -13.25
N LYS A 241 -14.24 -9.75 -12.99
CA LYS A 241 -12.83 -9.50 -12.60
C LYS A 241 -12.62 -9.50 -11.09
N ALA A 242 -13.59 -9.04 -10.30
CA ALA A 242 -13.45 -8.93 -8.86
C ALA A 242 -13.82 -10.23 -8.14
N ALA A 243 -12.90 -10.78 -7.35
CA ALA A 243 -13.15 -11.98 -6.55
C ALA A 243 -14.27 -11.80 -5.50
N ARG A 244 -14.56 -10.55 -5.11
CA ARG A 244 -15.60 -10.19 -4.14
C ARG A 244 -16.31 -8.89 -4.52
N ALA A 245 -17.63 -8.89 -4.43
CA ALA A 245 -18.47 -7.74 -4.77
C ALA A 245 -18.10 -6.43 -4.03
N PHE A 246 -17.59 -6.50 -2.78
CA PHE A 246 -17.18 -5.30 -2.07
C PHE A 246 -15.95 -4.63 -2.69
N ARG A 247 -15.03 -5.41 -3.30
CA ARG A 247 -13.85 -4.87 -3.98
C ARG A 247 -14.22 -4.16 -5.27
N GLN A 248 -15.19 -4.70 -6.00
CA GLN A 248 -15.76 -4.02 -7.15
C GLN A 248 -16.26 -2.62 -6.79
N VAL A 249 -16.98 -2.46 -5.68
CA VAL A 249 -17.48 -1.17 -5.20
C VAL A 249 -16.33 -0.23 -4.83
N GLN A 250 -15.25 -0.76 -4.25
CA GLN A 250 -14.06 0.03 -3.93
C GLN A 250 -13.36 0.57 -5.19
N VAL A 251 -13.34 -0.23 -6.28
CA VAL A 251 -12.79 0.25 -7.57
C VAL A 251 -13.67 1.35 -8.17
N PHE A 252 -14.99 1.28 -8.04
CA PHE A 252 -15.86 2.43 -8.41
C PHE A 252 -15.51 3.68 -7.61
N THR A 253 -15.11 3.56 -6.34
CA THR A 253 -14.62 4.71 -5.55
C THR A 253 -13.31 5.25 -6.10
N MET A 254 -12.37 4.38 -6.50
CA MET A 254 -11.13 4.77 -7.14
C MET A 254 -11.38 5.49 -8.48
N LEU A 255 -12.28 4.94 -9.29
CA LEU A 255 -12.68 5.52 -10.56
C LEU A 255 -13.38 6.88 -10.39
N GLN A 256 -14.14 7.06 -9.30
CA GLN A 256 -14.73 8.35 -8.95
C GLN A 256 -13.66 9.42 -8.68
N VAL A 257 -12.59 9.08 -7.95
CA VAL A 257 -11.48 10.00 -7.67
C VAL A 257 -10.77 10.38 -8.95
N LEU A 258 -10.53 9.42 -9.85
CA LEU A 258 -9.95 9.68 -11.17
C LEU A 258 -10.81 10.66 -11.99
N LEU A 259 -12.12 10.39 -12.10
CA LEU A 259 -13.03 11.28 -12.85
C LEU A 259 -13.14 12.68 -12.23
N GLN A 260 -13.08 12.78 -10.90
CA GLN A 260 -13.08 14.07 -10.20
C GLN A 260 -11.87 14.92 -10.57
N GLN A 261 -10.70 14.35 -10.81
CA GLN A 261 -9.51 15.07 -11.25
C GLN A 261 -9.71 15.72 -12.63
N GLN A 262 -10.41 15.03 -13.54
CA GLN A 262 -10.64 15.52 -14.90
C GLN A 262 -11.60 16.75 -14.97
N GLN A 263 -12.28 17.10 -13.89
CA GLN A 263 -13.08 18.33 -13.82
C GLN A 263 -12.22 19.61 -13.78
N HIS A 264 -10.99 19.50 -13.24
CA HIS A 264 -10.08 20.64 -13.09
C HIS A 264 -9.15 20.70 -14.29
N GLU A 265 -9.13 21.83 -15.00
CA GLU A 265 -8.31 22.00 -16.20
C GLU A 265 -6.83 21.76 -15.93
N ASP A 266 -6.33 22.24 -14.78
CA ASP A 266 -4.92 22.06 -14.35
C ASP A 266 -4.53 20.60 -14.08
N MET A 267 -5.51 19.73 -13.81
CA MET A 267 -5.30 18.30 -13.52
C MET A 267 -5.69 17.39 -14.68
N ARG A 268 -6.21 17.95 -15.75
CA ARG A 268 -6.69 17.20 -16.90
C ARG A 268 -5.52 16.59 -17.66
N GLN A 269 -5.59 15.28 -17.89
CA GLN A 269 -4.51 14.50 -18.51
C GLN A 269 -4.81 14.07 -19.95
N ALA A 270 -5.96 14.45 -20.48
CA ALA A 270 -6.41 14.06 -21.80
C ALA A 270 -7.28 15.14 -22.44
N ASP A 271 -7.45 15.05 -23.74
CA ASP A 271 -8.37 15.87 -24.48
C ASP A 271 -9.82 15.61 -24.09
N MET A 272 -10.68 16.61 -24.29
CA MET A 272 -12.09 16.53 -23.94
C MET A 272 -12.79 15.31 -24.58
N GLU A 273 -12.47 15.02 -25.83
CA GLU A 273 -13.05 13.91 -26.58
C GLU A 273 -12.67 12.55 -25.96
N GLU A 274 -11.41 12.38 -25.59
CA GLU A 274 -10.94 11.16 -24.92
C GLU A 274 -11.63 10.96 -23.56
N ILE A 275 -11.78 12.04 -22.77
CA ILE A 275 -12.46 11.97 -21.47
C ILE A 275 -13.93 11.60 -21.65
N LEU A 276 -14.63 12.20 -22.61
CA LEU A 276 -16.05 11.90 -22.87
C LEU A 276 -16.22 10.46 -23.36
N SER A 277 -15.34 9.99 -24.26
CA SER A 277 -15.33 8.58 -24.70
C SER A 277 -15.09 7.62 -23.53
N PHE A 278 -14.19 7.96 -22.60
CA PHE A 278 -13.98 7.18 -21.41
C PHE A 278 -15.22 7.15 -20.49
N ILE A 279 -15.93 8.27 -20.33
CA ILE A 279 -17.18 8.33 -19.56
C ILE A 279 -18.27 7.45 -20.18
N GLU A 280 -18.34 7.34 -21.50
CA GLU A 280 -19.26 6.41 -22.19
C GLU A 280 -18.96 4.95 -21.85
N GLN A 281 -17.67 4.57 -21.79
CA GLN A 281 -17.25 3.25 -21.35
C GLN A 281 -17.62 3.01 -19.87
N VAL A 282 -17.45 4.00 -19.01
CA VAL A 282 -17.84 3.96 -17.59
C VAL A 282 -19.35 3.72 -17.46
N ARG A 283 -20.17 4.46 -18.24
CA ARG A 283 -21.64 4.22 -18.28
C ARG A 283 -21.97 2.79 -18.63
N THR A 284 -21.35 2.24 -19.67
CA THR A 284 -21.62 0.85 -20.10
C THR A 284 -21.35 -0.12 -18.95
N VAL A 285 -20.23 0.01 -18.23
CA VAL A 285 -19.91 -0.84 -17.09
C VAL A 285 -20.91 -0.67 -15.94
N VAL A 286 -21.39 0.54 -15.70
CA VAL A 286 -22.45 0.78 -14.68
C VAL A 286 -23.76 0.09 -15.08
N VAL A 287 -24.19 0.23 -16.34
CA VAL A 287 -25.41 -0.41 -16.85
C VAL A 287 -25.30 -1.93 -16.75
N ASP A 288 -24.18 -2.51 -17.17
CA ASP A 288 -23.90 -3.96 -17.05
C ASP A 288 -23.93 -4.42 -15.60
N THR A 289 -23.37 -3.62 -14.68
CA THR A 289 -23.34 -3.93 -13.24
C THR A 289 -24.76 -3.91 -12.65
N VAL A 290 -25.59 -2.94 -13.02
CA VAL A 290 -27.01 -2.89 -12.59
C VAL A 290 -27.77 -4.07 -13.15
N GLN A 291 -27.56 -4.42 -14.43
CA GLN A 291 -28.22 -5.56 -15.07
C GLN A 291 -27.80 -6.88 -14.39
N ALA A 292 -26.51 -7.08 -14.11
CA ALA A 292 -26.03 -8.26 -13.40
C ALA A 292 -26.61 -8.34 -11.98
N ALA A 293 -26.74 -7.22 -11.27
CA ALA A 293 -27.33 -7.18 -9.93
C ALA A 293 -28.79 -7.58 -9.91
N VAL A 294 -29.55 -7.23 -10.97
CA VAL A 294 -30.96 -7.61 -11.13
C VAL A 294 -31.12 -9.09 -11.51
N SER A 295 -30.21 -9.61 -12.37
CA SER A 295 -30.29 -10.96 -12.91
C SER A 295 -29.75 -12.04 -11.98
N LEU A 296 -28.75 -11.71 -11.12
CA LEU A 296 -28.12 -12.66 -10.20
C LEU A 296 -28.95 -12.80 -8.91
N GLY A 297 -29.22 -14.05 -8.50
CA GLY A 297 -29.85 -14.35 -7.20
C GLY A 297 -28.95 -13.97 -6.01
N ASP A 298 -29.51 -13.92 -4.80
CA ASP A 298 -28.79 -13.53 -3.57
C ASP A 298 -27.65 -14.49 -3.20
N ASP A 299 -27.73 -15.75 -3.60
CA ASP A 299 -26.78 -16.82 -3.26
C ASP A 299 -25.46 -16.76 -4.03
N ASN A 300 -25.33 -15.90 -5.02
CA ASN A 300 -24.10 -15.77 -5.80
C ASN A 300 -23.07 -14.86 -5.11
N ALA A 301 -21.85 -15.35 -4.92
CA ALA A 301 -20.74 -14.63 -4.28
C ALA A 301 -20.39 -13.29 -4.95
N GLY A 302 -20.77 -13.10 -6.22
CA GLY A 302 -20.61 -11.85 -6.98
C GLY A 302 -21.83 -10.92 -6.91
N SER A 303 -22.94 -11.32 -6.24
CA SER A 303 -24.16 -10.54 -6.17
C SER A 303 -23.98 -9.28 -5.32
N LEU A 304 -24.40 -8.14 -5.86
CA LEU A 304 -24.47 -6.88 -5.14
C LEU A 304 -25.71 -6.82 -4.27
N ASN A 305 -25.54 -6.63 -2.97
CA ASN A 305 -26.66 -6.32 -2.08
C ASN A 305 -27.14 -4.87 -2.30
N SER A 306 -28.30 -4.52 -1.74
CA SER A 306 -28.93 -3.19 -1.89
C SER A 306 -27.98 -2.04 -1.51
N GLN A 307 -27.17 -2.20 -0.44
CA GLN A 307 -26.24 -1.16 -0.01
C GLN A 307 -25.09 -0.94 -1.02
N ARG A 308 -24.50 -2.03 -1.51
CA ARG A 308 -23.42 -1.95 -2.51
C ARG A 308 -23.92 -1.42 -3.86
N LEU A 309 -25.12 -1.85 -4.28
CA LEU A 309 -25.74 -1.30 -5.47
C LEU A 309 -26.03 0.20 -5.31
N LYS A 310 -26.41 0.65 -4.11
CA LYS A 310 -26.58 2.06 -3.80
C LYS A 310 -25.28 2.86 -3.98
N ASP A 311 -24.16 2.29 -3.59
CA ASP A 311 -22.86 2.96 -3.75
C ASP A 311 -22.45 3.05 -5.24
N VAL A 312 -22.74 2.02 -6.05
CA VAL A 312 -22.57 2.06 -7.52
C VAL A 312 -23.47 3.12 -8.15
N LEU A 313 -24.76 3.21 -7.75
CA LEU A 313 -25.66 4.23 -8.28
C LEU A 313 -25.29 5.65 -7.83
N ARG A 314 -24.73 5.83 -6.64
CA ARG A 314 -24.15 7.11 -6.20
C ARG A 314 -22.96 7.49 -7.06
N PHE A 315 -22.11 6.53 -7.40
CA PHE A 315 -21.03 6.75 -8.35
C PHE A 315 -21.58 7.18 -9.72
N ALA A 316 -22.60 6.51 -10.25
CA ALA A 316 -23.25 6.90 -11.50
C ALA A 316 -23.78 8.34 -11.47
N LEU A 317 -24.48 8.71 -10.39
CA LEU A 317 -24.96 10.08 -10.18
C LEU A 317 -23.81 11.10 -10.13
N GLN A 318 -22.70 10.78 -9.47
CA GLN A 318 -21.52 11.64 -9.46
C GLN A 318 -20.88 11.75 -10.85
N SER A 319 -20.81 10.65 -11.60
CA SER A 319 -20.31 10.64 -12.97
C SER A 319 -21.15 11.57 -13.87
N VAL A 320 -22.50 11.51 -13.76
CA VAL A 320 -23.39 12.45 -14.46
C VAL A 320 -23.08 13.92 -14.08
N ARG A 321 -22.91 14.21 -12.80
CA ARG A 321 -22.56 15.56 -12.34
C ARG A 321 -21.21 16.04 -12.88
N ILE A 322 -20.23 15.13 -12.91
CA ILE A 322 -18.90 15.40 -13.47
C ILE A 322 -19.01 15.69 -14.97
N THR A 323 -19.76 14.86 -15.72
CA THR A 323 -20.00 15.07 -17.15
C THR A 323 -20.61 16.44 -17.43
N LEU A 324 -21.65 16.82 -16.69
CA LEU A 324 -22.29 18.12 -16.83
C LEU A 324 -21.34 19.30 -16.56
N ARG A 325 -20.42 19.17 -15.62
CA ARG A 325 -19.38 20.18 -15.35
C ARG A 325 -18.34 20.26 -16.47
N ILE A 326 -17.83 19.10 -16.91
CA ILE A 326 -16.83 19.02 -17.98
C ILE A 326 -17.37 19.59 -19.29
N THR A 327 -18.66 19.35 -19.59
CA THR A 327 -19.32 19.82 -20.81
C THR A 327 -19.85 21.25 -20.70
N ASP A 328 -19.63 21.96 -19.60
CA ASP A 328 -20.22 23.30 -19.33
C ASP A 328 -21.74 23.33 -19.52
N GLY A 329 -22.42 22.21 -19.20
CA GLY A 329 -23.87 22.07 -19.38
C GLY A 329 -24.32 21.99 -20.84
N ARG A 330 -23.44 21.61 -21.77
CA ARG A 330 -23.83 21.32 -23.16
C ARG A 330 -24.63 20.02 -23.18
N ALA A 331 -25.96 20.14 -23.17
CA ALA A 331 -26.87 18.99 -23.02
C ALA A 331 -26.62 17.89 -24.08
N SER A 332 -26.30 18.26 -25.33
CA SER A 332 -26.02 17.29 -26.40
C SER A 332 -24.85 16.37 -26.09
N GLN A 333 -23.74 16.92 -25.57
CA GLN A 333 -22.56 16.14 -25.21
C GLN A 333 -22.81 15.35 -23.94
N ALA A 334 -23.46 15.91 -22.93
CA ALA A 334 -23.83 15.20 -21.73
C ALA A 334 -24.78 14.04 -22.00
N HIS A 335 -25.76 14.21 -22.92
CA HIS A 335 -26.70 13.14 -23.32
C HIS A 335 -26.03 12.06 -24.20
N ALA A 336 -24.97 12.39 -24.95
CA ALA A 336 -24.18 11.38 -25.63
C ALA A 336 -23.49 10.44 -24.61
N CYS A 337 -22.88 10.99 -23.57
CA CYS A 337 -22.24 10.20 -22.51
C CYS A 337 -23.27 9.47 -21.62
N TRP A 338 -24.32 10.16 -21.21
CA TRP A 338 -25.37 9.65 -20.34
C TRP A 338 -26.77 9.88 -20.97
N PRO A 339 -27.23 8.99 -21.88
CA PRO A 339 -28.56 9.13 -22.44
C PRO A 339 -29.65 9.02 -21.36
N PRO A 340 -30.59 9.98 -21.25
CA PRO A 340 -31.69 9.91 -20.29
C PRO A 340 -32.50 8.63 -20.37
N ALA A 341 -32.65 8.08 -21.59
CA ALA A 341 -33.35 6.81 -21.82
C ALA A 341 -32.69 5.63 -21.09
N GLU A 342 -31.36 5.56 -21.05
CA GLU A 342 -30.65 4.50 -20.32
C GLU A 342 -30.84 4.59 -18.81
N VAL A 343 -30.84 5.83 -18.27
CA VAL A 343 -31.12 6.06 -16.85
C VAL A 343 -32.55 5.62 -16.50
N THR A 344 -33.51 5.91 -17.38
CA THR A 344 -34.90 5.44 -17.24
C THR A 344 -34.99 3.91 -17.30
N ASN A 345 -34.32 3.27 -18.25
CA ASN A 345 -34.28 1.83 -18.39
C ASN A 345 -33.68 1.16 -17.13
N MET A 346 -32.63 1.71 -16.55
CA MET A 346 -32.07 1.21 -15.27
C MET A 346 -33.10 1.33 -14.13
N LEU A 347 -33.84 2.44 -14.07
CA LEU A 347 -34.87 2.64 -13.06
C LEU A 347 -36.01 1.62 -13.20
N GLU A 348 -36.53 1.41 -14.42
CA GLU A 348 -37.57 0.45 -14.69
C GLU A 348 -37.15 -0.98 -14.34
N ARG A 349 -35.94 -1.39 -14.71
CA ARG A 349 -35.39 -2.71 -14.33
C ARG A 349 -35.33 -2.91 -12.82
N LEU A 350 -34.91 -1.89 -12.04
CA LEU A 350 -34.90 -1.97 -10.58
C LEU A 350 -36.31 -2.05 -10.00
N GLN A 351 -37.28 -1.33 -10.58
CA GLN A 351 -38.70 -1.41 -10.16
C GLN A 351 -39.36 -2.75 -10.45
N GLN A 352 -38.95 -3.39 -11.55
CA GLN A 352 -39.45 -4.72 -11.92
C GLN A 352 -38.77 -5.86 -11.15
N SER A 353 -37.60 -5.61 -10.56
CA SER A 353 -36.85 -6.62 -9.83
C SER A 353 -37.50 -6.94 -8.49
N GLU A 354 -37.73 -8.19 -8.20
CA GLU A 354 -38.23 -8.67 -6.90
C GLU A 354 -37.37 -8.19 -5.72
N ARG A 355 -36.06 -8.14 -5.92
CA ARG A 355 -35.07 -7.78 -4.90
C ARG A 355 -35.04 -6.29 -4.58
N PHE A 356 -35.29 -5.43 -5.55
CA PHE A 356 -35.06 -3.99 -5.45
C PHE A 356 -36.31 -3.13 -5.62
N LYS A 357 -37.46 -3.71 -5.94
CA LYS A 357 -38.73 -3.00 -6.19
C LYS A 357 -39.15 -2.08 -5.03
N ASN A 358 -38.86 -2.48 -3.79
CA ASN A 358 -39.22 -1.71 -2.60
C ASN A 358 -38.13 -0.72 -2.13
N SER A 359 -36.99 -0.61 -2.85
CA SER A 359 -35.88 0.23 -2.46
C SER A 359 -36.02 1.65 -2.95
N THR A 360 -36.77 2.49 -2.21
CA THR A 360 -37.00 3.90 -2.53
C THR A 360 -35.70 4.70 -2.69
N SER A 361 -34.65 4.35 -1.93
CA SER A 361 -33.36 5.01 -1.99
C SER A 361 -32.60 4.79 -3.29
N LEU A 362 -32.69 3.59 -3.92
CA LEU A 362 -32.10 3.31 -5.22
C LEU A 362 -32.83 4.09 -6.32
N HIS A 363 -34.15 4.06 -6.27
CA HIS A 363 -35.00 4.76 -7.24
C HIS A 363 -34.82 6.29 -7.18
N SER A 364 -34.64 6.86 -5.96
CA SER A 364 -34.43 8.30 -5.82
C SER A 364 -33.13 8.78 -6.43
N ILE A 365 -32.03 8.01 -6.34
CA ILE A 365 -30.74 8.34 -6.93
C ILE A 365 -30.84 8.41 -8.45
N LEU A 366 -31.47 7.43 -9.10
CA LEU A 366 -31.65 7.41 -10.55
C LEU A 366 -32.61 8.52 -11.03
N LYS A 367 -33.69 8.79 -10.28
CA LYS A 367 -34.57 9.94 -10.55
C LYS A 367 -33.82 11.27 -10.45
N GLU A 368 -32.91 11.41 -9.49
CA GLU A 368 -32.06 12.60 -9.36
C GLU A 368 -31.13 12.74 -10.57
N ALA A 369 -30.44 11.65 -10.99
CA ALA A 369 -29.59 11.64 -12.18
C ALA A 369 -30.36 12.02 -13.44
N TYR A 370 -31.55 11.44 -13.66
CA TYR A 370 -32.44 11.81 -14.75
C TYR A 370 -32.84 13.30 -14.72
N ASN A 371 -33.25 13.78 -13.56
CA ASN A 371 -33.64 15.18 -13.39
C ASN A 371 -32.49 16.16 -13.68
N LEU A 372 -31.24 15.80 -13.32
CA LEU A 372 -30.07 16.62 -13.63
C LEU A 372 -29.85 16.69 -15.14
N LEU A 373 -29.90 15.56 -15.84
CA LEU A 373 -29.76 15.51 -17.30
C LEU A 373 -30.84 16.31 -18.03
N CYS A 374 -32.10 16.31 -17.54
CA CYS A 374 -33.21 17.03 -18.16
C CYS A 374 -33.31 18.50 -17.76
N LYS A 375 -32.84 18.91 -16.56
CA LYS A 375 -33.01 20.28 -16.06
C LYS A 375 -31.95 21.29 -16.56
N ASP A 376 -30.73 20.83 -16.83
CA ASP A 376 -29.64 21.76 -17.20
C ASP A 376 -29.79 22.39 -18.59
N SER A 377 -30.63 21.85 -19.45
CA SER A 377 -30.98 22.47 -20.71
C SER A 377 -31.76 23.79 -20.57
N THR A 378 -32.41 24.05 -19.43
CA THR A 378 -33.28 25.23 -19.23
C THR A 378 -32.68 26.32 -18.33
N ASN A 379 -31.81 25.98 -17.38
CA ASN A 379 -31.28 26.92 -16.38
C ASN A 379 -30.03 27.70 -16.82
N ILE A 380 -29.22 27.13 -17.73
CA ILE A 380 -28.02 27.81 -18.24
C ILE A 380 -28.45 28.97 -19.16
N LYS A 381 -29.53 28.84 -19.93
CA LYS A 381 -30.12 29.94 -20.72
C LYS A 381 -30.55 31.12 -19.83
N LYS A 382 -31.12 30.84 -18.63
CA LYS A 382 -31.54 31.90 -17.69
C LYS A 382 -30.38 32.59 -16.98
N LYS A 383 -29.27 31.89 -16.65
CA LYS A 383 -28.10 32.56 -16.05
C LYS A 383 -27.28 33.39 -17.03
N ARG A 384 -27.16 32.97 -18.30
CA ARG A 384 -26.50 33.78 -19.32
C ARG A 384 -27.29 35.05 -19.67
N SER A 385 -28.61 34.96 -19.82
CA SER A 385 -29.47 36.13 -20.04
C SER A 385 -29.50 37.10 -18.86
N ALA A 386 -29.35 36.61 -17.62
CA ALA A 386 -29.25 37.43 -16.41
C ALA A 386 -27.86 38.11 -16.26
N ALA A 387 -26.79 37.49 -16.74
CA ALA A 387 -25.44 38.04 -16.73
C ALA A 387 -25.26 39.11 -17.84
N GLU A 388 -25.86 38.89 -19.01
CA GLU A 388 -25.87 39.87 -20.12
C GLU A 388 -26.78 41.06 -19.84
N SER A 389 -27.78 40.94 -19.00
CA SER A 389 -28.71 42.02 -18.64
C SER A 389 -28.33 42.82 -17.37
N ALA A 390 -27.20 42.50 -16.73
CA ALA A 390 -26.71 43.26 -15.59
C ALA A 390 -25.99 44.53 -16.04
N PRO A 391 -26.50 45.73 -15.76
CA PRO A 391 -25.85 46.97 -16.15
C PRO A 391 -24.51 47.12 -15.43
N ASP A 392 -23.47 47.44 -16.20
CA ASP A 392 -22.10 47.67 -15.74
C ASP A 392 -22.02 48.81 -14.73
N LYS A 393 -22.13 48.47 -13.44
CA LYS A 393 -22.02 49.39 -12.30
C LYS A 393 -20.60 49.89 -12.04
N ARG A 394 -19.59 49.42 -12.81
CA ARG A 394 -18.18 49.83 -12.64
C ARG A 394 -17.80 51.07 -13.44
N ALA A 395 -18.63 51.55 -14.38
CA ALA A 395 -18.33 52.73 -15.18
C ALA A 395 -18.65 54.06 -14.47
N LYS A 396 -19.40 54.10 -13.35
CA LYS A 396 -19.78 55.33 -12.64
C LYS A 396 -18.91 55.74 -11.46
N ALA A 397 -17.87 54.99 -11.11
CA ALA A 397 -16.99 55.30 -9.95
C ALA A 397 -15.62 55.89 -10.37
N ARG A 398 -15.46 56.36 -11.62
CA ARG A 398 -14.22 57.01 -12.11
C ARG A 398 -14.42 58.43 -12.61
N LEU A 399 -15.54 59.06 -12.32
CA LEU A 399 -15.83 60.46 -12.66
C LEU A 399 -16.47 61.21 -11.48
N THR A 400 -15.85 61.09 -10.32
CA THR A 400 -15.96 62.07 -9.21
C THR A 400 -14.65 62.06 -8.47
#